data_77c090426d40d4e9c87a202a0fae0c1c
#
_entry.id   77c090426d40d4e9c87a202a0fae0c1c
#
_cell.length_a   1.000
_cell.length_b   1.000
_cell.length_c   1.000
_cell.angle_alpha   90.00
_cell.angle_beta   90.00
_cell.angle_gamma   90.00
#
_symmetry.space_group_name_H-M   'P 1'
#
loop_
_entity.id
_entity.type
_entity.pdbx_description
1 polymer ?
#
loop_
_entity_poly.entity_id
_entity_poly.type
_entity_poly.pdbx_seq_one_letter_code
_entity_poly.pdbx_strand_id
1 'polypeptide(L)' 'MEGLNHRQLALLRHALSHSSFRYSVLSHQNSHGVSHQTARSDLQKLATRGLLTAGKDGRQEVFRVPEDLAMRLPG' A
#
# COMPACT_ATOMS: atom_id res chain seq x y z
N MET A 1 -1.46 -14.80 1.39
CA MET A 1 -2.66 -14.01 1.15
C MET A 1 -3.11 -14.19 -0.28
N GLU A 2 -4.31 -14.65 -0.44
CA GLU A 2 -4.84 -14.89 -1.76
C GLU A 2 -5.14 -13.58 -2.47
N GLY A 3 -4.77 -13.49 -3.75
CA GLY A 3 -5.06 -12.33 -4.57
C GLY A 3 -4.08 -11.18 -4.44
N LEU A 4 -3.04 -11.30 -3.60
CA LEU A 4 -2.01 -10.30 -3.46
C LEU A 4 -0.72 -10.76 -4.14
N ASN A 5 -0.03 -9.85 -4.83
CA ASN A 5 1.25 -10.16 -5.44
C ASN A 5 2.41 -9.90 -4.47
N HIS A 6 3.62 -10.28 -4.87
CA HIS A 6 4.79 -10.16 -3.99
C HIS A 6 5.13 -8.71 -3.64
N ARG A 7 4.82 -7.75 -4.52
CA ARG A 7 5.06 -6.33 -4.24
C ARG A 7 4.13 -5.83 -3.15
N GLN A 8 2.86 -6.24 -3.20
CA GLN A 8 1.87 -5.88 -2.19
C GLN A 8 2.22 -6.49 -0.84
N LEU A 9 2.67 -7.75 -0.84
CA LEU A 9 3.09 -8.42 0.39
C LEU A 9 4.32 -7.73 1.01
N ALA A 10 5.28 -7.34 0.18
CA ALA A 10 6.47 -6.63 0.67
C ALA A 10 6.09 -5.28 1.30
N LEU A 11 5.15 -4.56 0.68
CA LEU A 11 4.66 -3.29 1.22
C LEU A 11 3.98 -3.50 2.57
N LEU A 12 3.14 -4.53 2.69
CA LEU A 12 2.44 -4.80 3.95
C LEU A 12 3.41 -5.17 5.08
N ARG A 13 4.47 -5.92 4.77
CA ARG A 13 5.51 -6.21 5.76
C ARG A 13 6.19 -4.94 6.26
N HIS A 14 6.51 -4.05 5.34
CA HIS A 14 7.09 -2.76 5.68
C HIS A 14 6.11 -1.95 6.53
N ALA A 15 4.84 -1.93 6.15
CA ALA A 15 3.81 -1.18 6.84
C ALA A 15 3.62 -1.64 8.28
N LEU A 16 3.73 -2.94 8.55
CA LEU A 16 3.60 -3.47 9.91
C LEU A 16 4.68 -2.94 10.84
N SER A 17 5.87 -2.65 10.32
CA SER A 17 6.99 -2.11 11.09
C SER A 17 7.06 -0.59 11.07
N HIS A 18 6.33 0.07 10.14
CA HIS A 18 6.42 1.51 9.92
C HIS A 18 5.02 2.09 9.80
N SER A 19 4.25 2.07 10.90
CA SER A 19 2.84 2.41 10.90
C SER A 19 2.55 3.87 10.54
N SER A 20 3.52 4.76 10.66
CA SER A 20 3.34 6.17 10.27
C SER A 20 3.80 6.49 8.86
N PHE A 21 4.28 5.50 8.13
CA PHE A 21 4.78 5.69 6.77
C PHE A 21 3.64 5.95 5.80
N ARG A 22 3.90 6.82 4.83
CA ARG A 22 2.94 7.13 3.76
C ARG A 22 3.48 6.60 2.44
N TYR A 23 2.63 5.90 1.71
CA TYR A 23 3.00 5.35 0.41
C TYR A 23 2.38 6.20 -0.70
N SER A 24 3.14 6.44 -1.75
CA SER A 24 2.64 7.10 -2.95
C SER A 24 2.84 6.18 -4.15
N VAL A 25 2.11 6.46 -5.23
CA VAL A 25 2.28 5.70 -6.47
C VAL A 25 3.73 5.79 -6.95
N LEU A 26 4.31 6.99 -6.89
CA LEU A 26 5.69 7.20 -7.34
C LEU A 26 6.69 6.42 -6.50
N SER A 27 6.53 6.43 -5.17
CA SER A 27 7.46 5.70 -4.30
C SER A 27 7.37 4.20 -4.51
N HIS A 28 6.16 3.67 -4.69
CA HIS A 28 5.97 2.24 -4.95
C HIS A 28 6.53 1.85 -6.32
N GLN A 29 6.29 2.71 -7.32
CA GLN A 29 6.83 2.52 -8.67
C GLN A 29 8.36 2.43 -8.64
N ASN A 30 9.01 3.36 -7.96
CA ASN A 30 10.47 3.41 -7.89
C ASN A 30 11.04 2.24 -7.09
N SER A 31 10.36 1.81 -6.04
CA SER A 31 10.84 0.71 -5.20
C SER A 31 10.84 -0.62 -5.94
N HIS A 32 9.93 -0.81 -6.88
CA HIS A 32 9.75 -2.10 -7.55
C HIS A 32 10.03 -2.05 -9.06
N GLY A 33 10.36 -0.89 -9.60
CA GLY A 33 10.68 -0.77 -11.02
C GLY A 33 9.54 -1.14 -11.96
N VAL A 34 8.31 -0.85 -11.55
CA VAL A 34 7.12 -1.15 -12.36
C VAL A 34 6.56 0.11 -13.00
N SER A 35 5.58 -0.04 -13.89
CA SER A 35 4.93 1.10 -14.51
C SER A 35 4.08 1.86 -13.50
N HIS A 36 3.77 3.11 -13.82
CA HIS A 36 2.89 3.94 -13.01
C HIS A 36 1.53 3.27 -12.79
N GLN A 37 0.96 2.71 -13.85
CA GLN A 37 -0.35 2.06 -13.79
C GLN A 37 -0.30 0.83 -12.87
N THR A 38 0.75 0.02 -12.95
CA THR A 38 0.90 -1.15 -12.10
C THR A 38 1.04 -0.75 -10.64
N ALA A 39 1.85 0.27 -10.35
CA ALA A 39 2.03 0.75 -8.98
C ALA A 39 0.72 1.27 -8.40
N ARG A 40 -0.02 2.05 -9.19
CA ARG A 40 -1.31 2.58 -8.77
C ARG A 40 -2.31 1.46 -8.50
N SER A 41 -2.38 0.47 -9.38
CA SER A 41 -3.27 -0.68 -9.21
C SER A 41 -2.95 -1.45 -7.95
N ASP A 42 -1.66 -1.69 -7.66
CA ASP A 42 -1.24 -2.38 -6.43
C ASP A 42 -1.78 -1.65 -5.19
N LEU A 43 -1.59 -0.34 -5.12
CA LEU A 43 -1.99 0.45 -3.96
C LEU A 43 -3.52 0.54 -3.85
N GLN A 44 -4.21 0.73 -4.96
CA GLN A 44 -5.67 0.82 -4.96
C GLN A 44 -6.32 -0.49 -4.51
N LYS A 45 -5.77 -1.62 -4.93
CA LYS A 45 -6.29 -2.93 -4.49
C LYS A 45 -6.11 -3.12 -3.00
N LEU A 46 -4.99 -2.68 -2.45
CA LEU A 46 -4.78 -2.76 -1.00
C LEU A 46 -5.79 -1.86 -0.25
N ALA A 47 -6.03 -0.66 -0.76
CA ALA A 47 -7.01 0.24 -0.16
C ALA A 47 -8.43 -0.33 -0.24
N THR A 48 -8.79 -0.94 -1.36
CA THR A 48 -10.10 -1.57 -1.53
C THR A 48 -10.33 -2.69 -0.53
N ARG A 49 -9.28 -3.42 -0.18
CA ARG A 49 -9.34 -4.48 0.83
C ARG A 49 -9.28 -3.96 2.26
N GLY A 50 -9.16 -2.65 2.46
CA GLY A 50 -9.04 -2.05 3.77
C GLY A 50 -7.67 -2.22 4.41
N LEU A 51 -6.67 -2.64 3.64
CA LEU A 51 -5.30 -2.84 4.15
C LEU A 51 -4.47 -1.56 4.10
N LEU A 52 -4.89 -0.57 3.33
CA LEU A 52 -4.37 0.78 3.34
C LEU A 52 -5.53 1.76 3.32
N THR A 53 -5.27 2.98 3.76
CA THR A 53 -6.26 4.05 3.75
C THR A 53 -5.84 5.09 2.71
N ALA A 54 -6.65 5.24 1.66
CA ALA A 54 -6.38 6.22 0.62
C ALA A 54 -6.69 7.63 1.13
N GLY A 55 -5.84 8.58 0.76
CA GLY A 55 -6.03 9.98 1.12
C GLY A 55 -5.31 10.86 0.12
N LYS A 56 -5.29 12.16 0.42
CA LYS A 56 -4.57 13.12 -0.42
C LYS A 56 -3.70 14.03 0.43
N ASP A 57 -2.54 14.36 -0.12
CA ASP A 57 -1.63 15.35 0.44
C ASP A 57 -1.44 16.40 -0.65
N GLY A 58 -2.22 17.50 -0.56
CA GLY A 58 -2.31 18.44 -1.65
C GLY A 58 -2.94 17.81 -2.88
N ARG A 59 -2.22 17.75 -3.98
CA ARG A 59 -2.68 17.14 -5.23
C ARG A 59 -2.25 15.68 -5.35
N GLN A 60 -1.39 15.21 -4.45
CA GLN A 60 -0.84 13.87 -4.53
C GLN A 60 -1.68 12.89 -3.76
N GLU A 61 -1.99 11.76 -4.40
CA GLU A 61 -2.68 10.66 -3.74
C GLU A 61 -1.67 9.91 -2.87
N VAL A 62 -2.02 9.71 -1.59
CA VAL A 62 -1.18 8.98 -0.66
C VAL A 62 -1.98 7.87 -0.02
N PHE A 63 -1.27 6.83 0.43
CA PHE A 63 -1.86 5.68 1.09
C PHE A 63 -1.21 5.52 2.46
N ARG A 64 -2.04 5.52 3.49
CA ARG A 64 -1.59 5.45 4.87
C ARG A 64 -1.83 4.07 5.45
N VAL A 65 -1.03 3.74 6.45
CA VAL A 65 -1.19 2.47 7.17
C VAL A 65 -2.29 2.64 8.22
N PRO A 66 -3.37 1.80 8.18
CA PRO A 66 -4.37 1.85 9.24
C PRO A 66 -3.78 1.37 10.56
N GLU A 67 -4.26 1.95 11.67
CA GLU A 67 -3.73 1.63 13.00
C GLU A 67 -3.87 0.15 13.35
N ASP A 68 -4.92 -0.48 12.84
CA ASP A 68 -5.23 -1.87 13.13
C ASP A 68 -4.85 -2.80 11.98
N LEU A 69 -3.82 -2.45 11.20
CA LEU A 69 -3.44 -3.25 10.03
C LEU A 69 -3.23 -4.73 10.36
N ALA A 70 -2.54 -5.02 11.46
CA ALA A 70 -2.27 -6.41 11.83
C ALA A 70 -3.54 -7.20 12.05
N MET A 71 -4.60 -6.54 12.55
CA MET A 71 -5.89 -7.18 12.78
C MET A 71 -6.70 -7.37 11.50
N ARG A 72 -6.39 -6.59 10.47
CA ARG A 72 -7.08 -6.68 9.18
C ARG A 72 -6.46 -7.70 8.25
N LEU A 73 -5.24 -8.15 8.56
CA LEU A 73 -4.55 -9.15 7.76
C LEU A 73 -5.10 -10.53 8.09
N PRO A 74 -5.43 -11.36 7.07
CA PRO A 74 -5.87 -12.72 7.33
C PRO A 74 -4.72 -13.59 7.84
N GLY A 75 -5.05 -14.41 8.81
CA GLY A 75 -4.14 -15.39 9.37
C GLY A 75 -3.03 -14.85 10.20
#